data_31f257d0e924821221edbc264d759610
#
_entry.id   31f257d0e924821221edbc264d759610
#
_cell.length_a   1.000
_cell.length_b   1.000
_cell.length_c   1.000
_cell.angle_alpha   90.00
_cell.angle_beta   90.00
_cell.angle_gamma   90.00
#
_symmetry.space_group_name_H-M   'P 1'
#
loop_
_entity.id
_entity.type
_entity.pdbx_description
1 polymer ?
#
loop_
_entity_poly.entity_id
_entity_poly.type
_entity_poly.pdbx_seq_one_letter_code
_entity_poly.pdbx_strand_id
1 'polypeptide(L)'
;MEKVKIISVHYKTPELIYTQYNSVRKFYPNIKYEIIDGSDDGKNYFLDLEQSDPNFTVKRFGYNIHHGPGMDYAIRNSTHKYLLILDSDVSIKKDFLNIMLNNFLGIAKGLKIVVNNEGLSNWQIKNPINNNVIYPYIHPYCMLLDREEYLNFKPFKKHGAPCIDFMVDVYENNQSDKLINFNIEDYVNLVKRGTRSKWGINL
;
A
#
# COMPACT_ATOMS: atom_id res chain seq x y z
N MET A 1 -1.12 -18.62 4.50
CA MET A 1 -0.21 -17.48 4.30
C MET A 1 0.58 -17.54 2.99
N GLU A 2 0.80 -18.70 2.41
CA GLU A 2 1.50 -18.84 1.11
C GLU A 2 0.88 -18.06 -0.07
N LYS A 3 -0.38 -17.70 0.03
CA LYS A 3 -1.09 -16.92 -1.01
C LYS A 3 -0.91 -15.41 -0.90
N VAL A 4 -0.24 -14.92 0.15
CA VAL A 4 -0.06 -13.49 0.43
C VAL A 4 1.40 -13.10 0.28
N LYS A 5 1.64 -11.97 -0.35
CA LYS A 5 2.93 -11.28 -0.41
C LYS A 5 2.77 -9.87 0.14
N ILE A 6 3.72 -9.41 0.94
CA ILE A 6 3.80 -8.02 1.39
C ILE A 6 4.58 -7.21 0.36
N ILE A 7 4.13 -5.99 0.10
CA ILE A 7 4.76 -5.01 -0.79
C ILE A 7 4.90 -3.69 -0.07
N SER A 8 6.08 -3.06 -0.16
CA SER A 8 6.29 -1.67 0.26
C SER A 8 7.08 -0.92 -0.80
N VAL A 9 6.70 0.33 -1.03
CA VAL A 9 7.45 1.24 -1.91
C VAL A 9 8.39 2.09 -1.05
N HIS A 10 9.66 2.10 -1.40
CA HIS A 10 10.73 2.80 -0.70
C HIS A 10 11.34 3.91 -1.55
N TYR A 11 11.67 5.03 -0.90
CA TYR A 11 12.48 6.09 -1.48
C TYR A 11 13.32 6.78 -0.38
N LYS A 12 14.62 6.47 -0.31
CA LYS A 12 15.64 7.13 0.55
C LYS A 12 15.32 7.20 2.07
N THR A 13 14.55 6.26 2.60
CA THR A 13 14.20 6.18 4.03
C THR A 13 14.42 4.77 4.59
N PRO A 14 15.64 4.21 4.50
CA PRO A 14 15.88 2.79 4.82
C PRO A 14 15.53 2.43 6.26
N GLU A 15 15.72 3.33 7.22
CA GLU A 15 15.44 3.08 8.63
C GLU A 15 13.93 2.80 8.90
N LEU A 16 13.03 3.37 8.11
CA LEU A 16 11.60 3.06 8.19
C LEU A 16 11.34 1.63 7.74
N ILE A 17 11.97 1.21 6.65
CA ILE A 17 11.87 -0.17 6.15
C ILE A 17 12.49 -1.18 7.13
N TYR A 18 13.63 -0.90 7.75
CA TYR A 18 14.19 -1.79 8.80
C TYR A 18 13.22 -1.93 9.98
N THR A 19 12.60 -0.84 10.42
CA THR A 19 11.59 -0.88 11.48
C THR A 19 10.37 -1.71 11.06
N GLN A 20 9.88 -1.51 9.85
CA GLN A 20 8.78 -2.27 9.28
C GLN A 20 9.15 -3.75 9.14
N TYR A 21 10.31 -4.08 8.56
CA TYR A 21 10.81 -5.43 8.38
C TYR A 21 10.84 -6.20 9.71
N ASN A 22 11.42 -5.62 10.75
CA ASN A 22 11.49 -6.24 12.06
C ASN A 22 10.09 -6.55 12.61
N SER A 23 9.14 -5.64 12.42
CA SER A 23 7.76 -5.85 12.83
C SER A 23 7.06 -6.93 11.99
N VAL A 24 7.29 -6.97 10.68
CA VAL A 24 6.77 -8.01 9.78
C VAL A 24 7.32 -9.38 10.20
N ARG A 25 8.62 -9.54 10.41
CA ARG A 25 9.24 -10.83 10.78
C ARG A 25 8.81 -11.32 12.14
N LYS A 26 8.50 -10.43 13.08
CA LYS A 26 7.95 -10.78 14.39
C LYS A 26 6.61 -11.51 14.29
N PHE A 27 5.72 -11.10 13.40
CA PHE A 27 4.36 -11.65 13.29
C PHE A 27 4.19 -12.59 12.09
N TYR A 28 4.98 -12.41 11.03
CA TYR A 28 4.90 -13.14 9.78
C TYR A 28 6.30 -13.60 9.31
N PRO A 29 6.96 -14.50 10.04
CA PRO A 29 8.37 -14.84 9.80
C PRO A 29 8.65 -15.40 8.40
N ASN A 30 7.69 -16.08 7.79
CA ASN A 30 7.87 -16.79 6.52
C ASN A 30 7.15 -16.13 5.33
N ILE A 31 6.52 -14.96 5.53
CA ILE A 31 5.79 -14.31 4.44
C ILE A 31 6.77 -13.70 3.42
N LYS A 32 6.44 -13.83 2.13
CA LYS A 32 7.20 -13.14 1.08
C LYS A 32 7.02 -11.64 1.23
N TYR A 33 8.13 -10.90 1.25
CA TYR A 33 8.14 -9.46 1.40
C TYR A 33 9.06 -8.82 0.35
N GLU A 34 8.50 -7.96 -0.48
CA GLU A 34 9.20 -7.27 -1.55
C GLU A 34 9.21 -5.75 -1.33
N ILE A 35 10.37 -5.17 -1.47
CA ILE A 35 10.56 -3.72 -1.54
C ILE A 35 10.69 -3.29 -2.99
N ILE A 36 9.90 -2.28 -3.37
CA ILE A 36 10.04 -1.57 -4.63
C ILE A 36 10.84 -0.30 -4.33
N ASP A 37 12.14 -0.36 -4.64
CA ASP A 37 13.07 0.71 -4.33
C ASP A 37 13.22 1.66 -5.53
N GLY A 38 12.69 2.87 -5.35
CA GLY A 38 12.81 3.98 -6.30
C GLY A 38 13.96 4.93 -5.99
N SER A 39 14.88 4.58 -5.09
CA SER A 39 16.02 5.44 -4.73
C SER A 39 16.94 5.68 -5.93
N ASP A 40 17.35 6.92 -6.12
CA ASP A 40 18.15 7.40 -7.26
C ASP A 40 19.52 7.96 -6.83
N ASP A 41 19.99 7.53 -5.65
CA ASP A 41 21.27 7.97 -5.04
C ASP A 41 22.41 6.96 -5.21
N GLY A 42 22.21 5.94 -6.05
CA GLY A 42 23.20 4.90 -6.34
C GLY A 42 23.47 3.91 -5.20
N LYS A 43 22.73 3.98 -4.10
CA LYS A 43 22.90 3.08 -2.95
C LYS A 43 22.14 1.77 -3.14
N ASN A 44 22.76 0.68 -2.76
CA ASN A 44 22.11 -0.63 -2.69
C ASN A 44 21.58 -0.88 -1.28
N TYR A 45 20.44 -0.28 -0.98
CA TYR A 45 19.78 -0.49 0.31
C TYR A 45 19.37 -1.96 0.51
N PHE A 46 19.41 -2.44 1.77
CA PHE A 46 18.89 -3.74 2.21
C PHE A 46 19.60 -4.99 1.67
N LEU A 47 20.87 -4.91 1.22
CA LEU A 47 21.65 -6.07 0.79
C LEU A 47 21.81 -7.10 1.91
N ASP A 48 21.98 -6.64 3.14
CA ASP A 48 22.07 -7.46 4.35
C ASP A 48 20.80 -8.30 4.58
N LEU A 49 19.62 -7.70 4.36
CA LEU A 49 18.36 -8.41 4.50
C LEU A 49 18.16 -9.43 3.36
N GLU A 50 18.50 -9.06 2.12
CA GLU A 50 18.41 -10.00 0.99
C GLU A 50 19.33 -11.22 1.15
N GLN A 51 20.50 -11.04 1.77
CA GLN A 51 21.45 -12.12 2.02
C GLN A 51 21.04 -13.03 3.18
N SER A 52 20.38 -12.46 4.19
CA SER A 52 20.03 -13.18 5.42
C SER A 52 18.64 -13.79 5.42
N ASP A 53 17.74 -13.30 4.55
CA ASP A 53 16.33 -13.70 4.54
C ASP A 53 15.85 -14.10 3.13
N PRO A 54 15.67 -15.40 2.84
CA PRO A 54 15.24 -15.89 1.52
C PRO A 54 13.79 -15.47 1.16
N ASN A 55 13.06 -14.90 2.09
CA ASN A 55 11.70 -14.41 1.88
C ASN A 55 11.65 -12.89 1.69
N PHE A 56 12.81 -12.21 1.66
CA PHE A 56 12.92 -10.77 1.44
C PHE A 56 13.60 -10.50 0.09
N THR A 57 13.02 -9.60 -0.69
CA THR A 57 13.56 -9.23 -2.01
C THR A 57 13.44 -7.73 -2.24
N VAL A 58 14.36 -7.18 -3.03
CA VAL A 58 14.33 -5.76 -3.42
C VAL A 58 14.36 -5.62 -4.94
N LYS A 59 13.37 -4.96 -5.49
CA LYS A 59 13.38 -4.53 -6.89
C LYS A 59 13.85 -3.07 -6.98
N ARG A 60 15.06 -2.86 -7.46
CA ARG A 60 15.69 -1.54 -7.60
C ARG A 60 15.44 -0.95 -8.98
N PHE A 61 15.04 0.32 -9.03
CA PHE A 61 14.77 1.04 -10.27
C PHE A 61 15.90 2.01 -10.65
N GLY A 62 16.63 2.57 -9.67
CA GLY A 62 17.66 3.59 -9.92
C GLY A 62 17.08 4.96 -10.29
N TYR A 63 15.77 5.12 -10.22
CA TYR A 63 15.05 6.39 -10.40
C TYR A 63 13.78 6.38 -9.55
N ASN A 64 13.24 7.57 -9.24
CA ASN A 64 12.01 7.67 -8.46
C ASN A 64 10.80 7.19 -9.26
N ILE A 65 10.42 5.92 -9.06
CA ILE A 65 9.25 5.32 -9.71
C ILE A 65 7.91 5.89 -9.19
N HIS A 66 7.93 6.63 -8.08
CA HIS A 66 6.77 7.10 -7.34
C HIS A 66 5.91 6.00 -6.72
N HIS A 67 5.09 6.39 -5.74
CA HIS A 67 4.34 5.43 -4.90
C HIS A 67 3.31 4.62 -5.70
N GLY A 68 2.42 5.30 -6.45
CA GLY A 68 1.38 4.63 -7.25
C GLY A 68 1.95 3.66 -8.30
N PRO A 69 2.82 4.12 -9.21
CA PRO A 69 3.44 3.26 -10.19
C PRO A 69 4.28 2.12 -9.58
N GLY A 70 4.93 2.35 -8.43
CA GLY A 70 5.68 1.31 -7.73
C GLY A 70 4.78 0.20 -7.21
N MET A 71 3.64 0.55 -6.61
CA MET A 71 2.64 -0.42 -6.19
C MET A 71 2.06 -1.20 -7.38
N ASP A 72 1.64 -0.50 -8.45
CA ASP A 72 1.08 -1.13 -9.65
C ASP A 72 2.08 -2.10 -10.28
N TYR A 73 3.35 -1.71 -10.39
CA TYR A 73 4.40 -2.60 -10.87
C TYR A 73 4.47 -3.89 -10.05
N ALA A 74 4.52 -3.78 -8.72
CA ALA A 74 4.63 -4.94 -7.85
C ALA A 74 3.40 -5.86 -7.94
N ILE A 75 2.20 -5.28 -8.03
CA ILE A 75 0.95 -6.03 -8.16
C ILE A 75 0.94 -6.80 -9.48
N ARG A 76 1.25 -6.14 -10.60
CA ARG A 76 1.21 -6.78 -11.94
C ARG A 76 2.24 -7.88 -12.11
N ASN A 77 3.42 -7.72 -11.51
CA ASN A 77 4.52 -8.68 -11.61
C ASN A 77 4.51 -9.75 -10.52
N SER A 78 3.53 -9.74 -9.62
CA SER A 78 3.37 -10.79 -8.61
C SER A 78 2.59 -11.99 -9.16
N THR A 79 2.87 -13.18 -8.61
CA THR A 79 2.08 -14.41 -8.83
C THR A 79 1.18 -14.75 -7.64
N HIS A 80 1.26 -13.98 -6.55
CA HIS A 80 0.47 -14.22 -5.34
C HIS A 80 -0.96 -13.71 -5.53
N LYS A 81 -1.92 -14.47 -5.01
CA LYS A 81 -3.33 -14.09 -5.08
C LYS A 81 -3.62 -12.81 -4.32
N TYR A 82 -3.09 -12.69 -3.12
CA TYR A 82 -3.31 -11.52 -2.26
C TYR A 82 -2.03 -10.73 -2.06
N LEU A 83 -2.16 -9.43 -2.08
CA LEU A 83 -1.04 -8.52 -1.88
C LEU A 83 -1.38 -7.57 -0.73
N LEU A 84 -0.58 -7.62 0.33
CA LEU A 84 -0.67 -6.67 1.44
C LEU A 84 0.29 -5.51 1.17
N ILE A 85 -0.27 -4.37 0.82
CA ILE A 85 0.49 -3.13 0.69
C ILE A 85 0.67 -2.54 2.08
N LEU A 86 1.91 -2.18 2.42
CA LEU A 86 2.26 -1.41 3.61
C LEU A 86 3.07 -0.20 3.19
N ASP A 87 2.65 1.01 3.56
CA ASP A 87 3.50 2.18 3.42
C ASP A 87 4.75 2.04 4.28
N SER A 88 5.87 2.58 3.82
CA SER A 88 7.20 2.40 4.45
C SER A 88 7.26 2.83 5.92
N ASP A 89 6.35 3.71 6.35
CA ASP A 89 6.25 4.24 7.72
C ASP A 89 5.21 3.52 8.60
N VAL A 90 4.75 2.35 8.17
CA VAL A 90 3.85 1.48 8.93
C VAL A 90 4.63 0.35 9.60
N SER A 91 4.38 0.09 10.88
CA SER A 91 4.89 -1.09 11.61
C SER A 91 3.77 -1.87 12.28
N ILE A 92 3.92 -3.18 12.37
CA ILE A 92 2.90 -4.10 12.89
C ILE A 92 3.02 -4.21 14.40
N LYS A 93 1.90 -4.05 15.14
CA LYS A 93 1.79 -4.23 16.59
C LYS A 93 1.26 -5.61 16.99
N LYS A 94 0.31 -6.12 16.20
CA LYS A 94 -0.39 -7.40 16.46
C LYS A 94 -0.67 -8.10 15.14
N ASP A 95 -0.85 -9.41 15.16
CA ASP A 95 -1.31 -10.17 14.00
C ASP A 95 -2.72 -9.73 13.58
N PHE A 96 -2.90 -9.47 12.29
CA PHE A 96 -4.17 -9.06 11.70
C PHE A 96 -4.46 -9.73 10.35
N LEU A 97 -3.48 -10.37 9.74
CA LEU A 97 -3.60 -10.81 8.36
C LEU A 97 -4.71 -11.88 8.20
N ASN A 98 -4.80 -12.83 9.13
CA ASN A 98 -5.87 -13.82 9.11
C ASN A 98 -7.25 -13.18 9.30
N ILE A 99 -7.34 -12.12 10.09
CA ILE A 99 -8.59 -11.38 10.28
C ILE A 99 -8.98 -10.66 8.99
N MET A 100 -8.00 -10.03 8.31
CA MET A 100 -8.25 -9.41 7.01
C MET A 100 -8.66 -10.43 5.94
N LEU A 101 -8.05 -11.59 5.91
CA LEU A 101 -8.33 -12.65 4.94
C LEU A 101 -9.68 -13.34 5.17
N ASN A 102 -10.15 -13.42 6.43
CA ASN A 102 -11.43 -14.02 6.75
C ASN A 102 -12.57 -13.28 6.06
N ASN A 103 -13.34 -14.01 5.25
CA ASN A 103 -14.46 -13.47 4.49
C ASN A 103 -14.05 -12.29 3.57
N PHE A 104 -12.79 -12.28 3.08
CA PHE A 104 -12.36 -11.30 2.10
C PHE A 104 -12.88 -11.70 0.73
N LEU A 105 -14.04 -11.14 0.35
CA LEU A 105 -14.67 -11.30 -0.95
C LEU A 105 -14.58 -10.01 -1.79
N GLY A 106 -13.63 -9.16 -1.47
CA GLY A 106 -13.49 -7.83 -2.06
C GLY A 106 -12.32 -7.69 -3.02
N ILE A 107 -12.23 -6.52 -3.66
CA ILE A 107 -11.10 -6.09 -4.50
C ILE A 107 -10.00 -5.54 -3.60
N ALA A 108 -10.37 -4.73 -2.61
CA ALA A 108 -9.46 -4.11 -1.67
C ALA A 108 -10.07 -4.06 -0.28
N LYS A 109 -9.23 -4.28 0.74
CA LYS A 109 -9.56 -4.11 2.15
C LYS A 109 -8.51 -3.21 2.76
N GLY A 110 -8.93 -2.02 3.12
CA GLY A 110 -8.03 -0.98 3.58
C GLY A 110 -8.25 -0.62 5.03
N LEU A 111 -7.32 0.14 5.53
CA LEU A 111 -7.27 0.59 6.91
C LEU A 111 -8.28 1.69 7.21
N LYS A 112 -8.50 2.58 6.28
CA LYS A 112 -9.32 3.77 6.49
C LYS A 112 -10.01 4.21 5.21
N ILE A 113 -11.31 4.44 5.33
CA ILE A 113 -12.05 5.18 4.32
C ILE A 113 -11.93 6.66 4.68
N VAL A 114 -11.39 7.45 3.76
CA VAL A 114 -11.38 8.90 3.89
C VAL A 114 -12.64 9.43 3.23
N VAL A 115 -13.60 9.85 4.03
CA VAL A 115 -14.77 10.63 3.59
C VAL A 115 -14.54 12.05 4.05
N ASN A 116 -14.46 12.99 3.13
CA ASN A 116 -14.33 14.39 3.50
C ASN A 116 -15.60 15.16 3.08
N ASN A 117 -16.25 15.76 4.05
CA ASN A 117 -17.45 16.56 3.85
C ASN A 117 -17.16 18.06 3.71
N GLU A 118 -15.93 18.50 3.98
CA GLU A 118 -15.55 19.91 4.07
C GLU A 118 -14.38 20.24 3.15
N GLY A 119 -14.69 20.64 1.94
CA GLY A 119 -13.68 21.12 1.00
C GLY A 119 -12.75 20.01 0.46
N LEU A 120 -12.48 20.07 -0.83
CA LEU A 120 -11.74 19.04 -1.51
C LEU A 120 -10.24 19.17 -1.26
N SER A 121 -9.70 18.30 -0.44
CA SER A 121 -8.26 18.01 -0.50
C SER A 121 -7.94 17.22 -1.78
N ASN A 122 -6.67 17.16 -2.19
CA ASN A 122 -6.20 16.38 -3.34
C ASN A 122 -6.50 14.86 -3.25
N TRP A 123 -7.16 14.42 -2.20
CA TRP A 123 -7.48 13.04 -1.83
C TRP A 123 -8.92 12.64 -2.12
N GLN A 124 -9.72 13.53 -2.69
CA GLN A 124 -11.15 13.31 -2.86
C GLN A 124 -11.47 12.86 -4.26
N ILE A 125 -12.28 11.82 -4.31
CA ILE A 125 -12.86 11.33 -5.55
C ILE A 125 -14.14 12.12 -5.79
N LYS A 126 -14.08 13.09 -6.70
CA LYS A 126 -15.29 13.73 -7.25
C LYS A 126 -15.86 12.85 -8.34
N ASN A 127 -17.18 12.63 -8.28
CA ASN A 127 -17.87 12.12 -9.44
C ASN A 127 -17.76 13.18 -10.58
N PRO A 128 -17.21 12.83 -11.75
CA PRO A 128 -17.04 13.78 -12.85
C PRO A 128 -18.35 14.27 -13.44
N ILE A 129 -19.45 13.53 -13.24
CA ILE A 129 -20.79 13.87 -13.75
C ILE A 129 -21.59 14.68 -12.73
N ASN A 130 -21.39 14.40 -11.42
CA ASN A 130 -22.07 15.08 -10.34
C ASN A 130 -21.07 15.49 -9.26
N ASN A 131 -20.65 16.76 -9.29
CA ASN A 131 -19.66 17.32 -8.37
C ASN A 131 -20.05 17.25 -6.86
N ASN A 132 -21.32 16.93 -6.56
CA ASN A 132 -21.81 16.80 -5.19
C ASN A 132 -21.64 15.39 -4.62
N VAL A 133 -21.23 14.41 -5.43
CA VAL A 133 -21.00 13.03 -4.97
C VAL A 133 -19.53 12.86 -4.61
N ILE A 134 -19.26 12.50 -3.35
CA ILE A 134 -17.93 12.17 -2.85
C ILE A 134 -17.89 10.67 -2.61
N TYR A 135 -16.94 10.00 -3.25
CA TYR A 135 -16.72 8.57 -3.03
C TYR A 135 -15.74 8.34 -1.87
N PRO A 136 -15.99 7.35 -1.00
CA PRO A 136 -15.01 6.94 0.00
C PRO A 136 -13.70 6.51 -0.65
N TYR A 137 -12.59 6.93 -0.06
CA TYR A 137 -11.24 6.57 -0.49
C TYR A 137 -10.61 5.64 0.53
N ILE A 138 -10.29 4.40 0.14
CA ILE A 138 -9.53 3.49 0.99
C ILE A 138 -8.05 3.87 0.89
N HIS A 139 -7.49 4.31 2.00
CA HIS A 139 -6.09 4.74 2.03
C HIS A 139 -5.14 3.54 1.95
N PRO A 140 -4.12 3.56 1.07
CA PRO A 140 -3.27 2.39 0.79
C PRO A 140 -2.21 2.09 1.86
N TYR A 141 -2.09 2.87 2.94
CA TYR A 141 -1.00 2.67 3.89
C TYR A 141 -0.99 1.27 4.57
N CYS A 142 -2.14 0.61 4.63
CA CYS A 142 -2.25 -0.81 4.93
C CYS A 142 -3.47 -1.38 4.17
N MET A 143 -3.25 -1.92 2.99
CA MET A 143 -4.32 -2.36 2.09
C MET A 143 -4.06 -3.79 1.62
N LEU A 144 -5.04 -4.67 1.84
CA LEU A 144 -5.04 -6.02 1.24
C LEU A 144 -5.79 -5.98 -0.08
N LEU A 145 -5.15 -6.44 -1.15
CA LEU A 145 -5.72 -6.52 -2.50
C LEU A 145 -5.86 -7.96 -2.95
N ASP A 146 -6.98 -8.28 -3.63
CA ASP A 146 -7.04 -9.42 -4.54
C ASP A 146 -6.42 -9.00 -5.87
N ARG A 147 -5.37 -9.68 -6.30
CA ARG A 147 -4.60 -9.32 -7.49
C ARG A 147 -5.42 -9.46 -8.77
N GLU A 148 -6.16 -10.55 -8.92
CA GLU A 148 -6.91 -10.82 -10.14
C GLU A 148 -8.04 -9.80 -10.32
N GLU A 149 -8.71 -9.46 -9.24
CA GLU A 149 -9.73 -8.41 -9.24
C GLU A 149 -9.13 -7.04 -9.57
N TYR A 150 -7.97 -6.70 -8.97
CA TYR A 150 -7.29 -5.44 -9.25
C TYR A 150 -6.96 -5.25 -10.74
N LEU A 151 -6.56 -6.31 -11.43
CA LEU A 151 -6.15 -6.26 -12.84
C LEU A 151 -7.28 -5.88 -13.80
N ASN A 152 -8.54 -5.96 -13.36
CA ASN A 152 -9.71 -5.57 -14.14
C ASN A 152 -9.95 -4.05 -14.14
N PHE A 153 -9.21 -3.27 -13.36
CA PHE A 153 -9.43 -1.84 -13.18
C PHE A 153 -8.21 -1.01 -13.55
N LYS A 154 -8.41 0.31 -13.57
CA LYS A 154 -7.33 1.27 -13.84
C LYS A 154 -6.19 1.14 -12.82
N PRO A 155 -4.94 1.23 -13.27
CA PRO A 155 -3.77 1.08 -12.39
C PRO A 155 -3.63 2.22 -11.39
N PHE A 156 -2.92 1.98 -10.30
CA PHE A 156 -2.43 3.04 -9.42
C PHE A 156 -1.42 3.93 -10.16
N LYS A 157 -1.62 5.23 -10.17
CA LYS A 157 -0.80 6.15 -10.99
C LYS A 157 -0.28 7.36 -10.26
N LYS A 158 -1.10 7.96 -9.39
CA LYS A 158 -0.78 9.28 -8.84
C LYS A 158 0.23 9.20 -7.70
N HIS A 159 0.98 10.30 -7.53
CA HIS A 159 1.68 10.59 -6.30
C HIS A 159 0.72 11.33 -5.35
N GLY A 160 0.74 11.00 -4.07
CA GLY A 160 -0.10 11.63 -3.05
C GLY A 160 -1.47 10.97 -2.84
N ALA A 161 -2.19 10.60 -3.87
CA ALA A 161 -3.43 9.84 -3.80
C ALA A 161 -3.44 8.74 -4.88
N PRO A 162 -2.58 7.73 -4.73
CA PRO A 162 -2.24 6.80 -5.81
C PRO A 162 -3.41 5.94 -6.28
N CYS A 163 -4.38 5.68 -5.42
CA CYS A 163 -5.50 4.76 -5.70
C CYS A 163 -6.74 5.45 -6.29
N ILE A 164 -6.73 6.77 -6.55
CA ILE A 164 -7.93 7.49 -6.98
C ILE A 164 -8.51 6.93 -8.28
N ASP A 165 -7.68 6.82 -9.32
CA ASP A 165 -8.17 6.38 -10.64
C ASP A 165 -8.73 4.95 -10.58
N PHE A 166 -8.10 4.07 -9.80
CA PHE A 166 -8.60 2.73 -9.51
C PHE A 166 -9.97 2.75 -8.82
N MET A 167 -10.11 3.54 -7.75
CA MET A 167 -11.36 3.59 -7.00
C MET A 167 -12.50 4.21 -7.78
N VAL A 168 -12.23 5.28 -8.54
CA VAL A 168 -13.24 5.85 -9.46
C VAL A 168 -13.73 4.78 -10.43
N ASP A 169 -12.82 4.02 -11.02
CA ASP A 169 -13.17 2.95 -11.97
C ASP A 169 -14.03 1.85 -11.30
N VAL A 170 -13.70 1.45 -10.06
CA VAL A 170 -14.50 0.51 -9.27
C VAL A 170 -15.92 1.06 -9.02
N TYR A 171 -16.05 2.35 -8.68
CA TYR A 171 -17.35 2.99 -8.46
C TYR A 171 -18.17 3.11 -9.75
N GLU A 172 -17.53 3.51 -10.85
CA GLU A 172 -18.19 3.65 -12.16
C GLU A 172 -18.68 2.29 -12.70
N ASN A 173 -18.03 1.20 -12.31
CA ASN A 173 -18.45 -0.17 -12.65
C ASN A 173 -19.43 -0.77 -11.61
N ASN A 174 -19.98 0.02 -10.69
CA ASN A 174 -20.92 -0.42 -9.64
C ASN A 174 -20.41 -1.57 -8.76
N GLN A 175 -19.09 -1.60 -8.46
CA GLN A 175 -18.46 -2.63 -7.65
C GLN A 175 -17.91 -2.07 -6.33
N SER A 176 -18.44 -0.95 -5.86
CA SER A 176 -17.99 -0.29 -4.62
C SER A 176 -18.16 -1.12 -3.34
N ASP A 177 -19.09 -2.07 -3.35
CA ASP A 177 -19.29 -3.06 -2.28
C ASP A 177 -18.09 -3.97 -2.06
N LYS A 178 -17.22 -4.10 -3.07
CA LYS A 178 -15.96 -4.84 -2.98
C LYS A 178 -14.82 -4.03 -2.33
N LEU A 179 -15.01 -2.74 -2.07
CA LEU A 179 -14.08 -1.90 -1.31
C LEU A 179 -14.42 -1.96 0.17
N ILE A 180 -13.79 -2.84 0.91
CA ILE A 180 -14.16 -3.17 2.28
C ILE A 180 -13.33 -2.35 3.27
N ASN A 181 -14.00 -1.62 4.15
CA ASN A 181 -13.32 -0.97 5.27
C ASN A 181 -12.97 -2.01 6.35
N PHE A 182 -11.71 -2.01 6.77
CA PHE A 182 -11.23 -2.81 7.88
C PHE A 182 -10.48 -1.88 8.84
N ASN A 183 -11.01 -1.69 10.04
CA ASN A 183 -10.34 -0.88 11.06
C ASN A 183 -9.16 -1.66 11.65
N ILE A 184 -7.95 -1.17 11.39
CA ILE A 184 -6.69 -1.83 11.77
C ILE A 184 -5.85 -0.98 12.73
N GLU A 185 -6.34 0.16 13.20
CA GLU A 185 -5.57 1.11 14.04
C GLU A 185 -5.00 0.48 15.31
N ASP A 186 -5.67 -0.56 15.85
CA ASP A 186 -5.16 -1.34 16.99
C ASP A 186 -4.02 -2.31 16.64
N TYR A 187 -3.79 -2.56 15.36
CA TYR A 187 -2.87 -3.59 14.87
C TYR A 187 -1.58 -3.04 14.27
N VAL A 188 -1.58 -1.76 13.88
CA VAL A 188 -0.39 -1.12 13.29
C VAL A 188 -0.08 0.21 13.98
N ASN A 189 1.19 0.61 13.92
CA ASN A 189 1.63 1.99 14.18
C ASN A 189 1.89 2.67 12.86
N LEU A 190 1.42 3.89 12.70
CA LEU A 190 1.78 4.78 11.62
C LEU A 190 2.67 5.89 12.19
N VAL A 191 3.87 6.03 11.66
CA VAL A 191 4.75 7.17 11.98
C VAL A 191 4.20 8.39 11.27
N LYS A 192 3.46 9.24 11.99
CA LYS A 192 2.88 10.46 11.41
C LYS A 192 3.97 11.26 10.66
N ARG A 193 3.75 11.51 9.36
CA ARG A 193 4.68 12.22 8.46
C ARG A 193 6.05 11.57 8.31
N GLY A 194 6.18 10.24 8.53
CA GLY A 194 7.46 9.54 8.58
C GLY A 194 8.40 9.87 7.41
N THR A 195 7.94 9.68 6.20
CA THR A 195 8.70 10.01 4.98
C THR A 195 8.81 11.52 4.74
N ARG A 196 7.73 12.28 4.95
CA ARG A 196 7.69 13.74 4.68
C ARG A 196 8.52 14.54 5.67
N SER A 197 8.52 14.17 6.95
CA SER A 197 9.34 14.86 7.97
C SER A 197 10.84 14.76 7.68
N LYS A 198 11.27 13.66 7.07
CA LYS A 198 12.67 13.46 6.69
C LYS A 198 13.10 14.27 5.47
N TRP A 199 12.18 14.69 4.64
CA TRP A 199 12.48 15.53 3.48
C TRP A 199 12.25 17.03 3.73
N GLY A 200 11.96 17.42 4.97
CA GLY A 200 11.73 18.84 5.32
C GLY A 200 10.48 19.44 4.69
N ILE A 201 9.54 18.61 4.23
CA ILE A 201 8.28 19.07 3.65
C ILE A 201 7.32 19.36 4.80
N ASN A 202 7.35 20.59 5.28
CA ASN A 202 6.34 21.14 6.19
C ASN A 202 5.17 21.64 5.33
N LEU A 203 4.04 20.95 5.41
CA LEU A 203 2.74 21.44 4.96
C LEU A 203 1.91 21.86 6.16
#